data_75431f22b69de1570226c1dd7492b093
#
_entry.id   75431f22b69de1570226c1dd7492b093
#
_cell.length_a   1.000
_cell.length_b   1.000
_cell.length_c   1.000
_cell.angle_alpha   90.00
_cell.angle_beta   90.00
_cell.angle_gamma   90.00
#
_symmetry.space_group_name_H-M   'P 1'
#
loop_
_entity.id
_entity.type
_entity.pdbx_description
1 polymer ?
#
loop_
_entity_poly.entity_id
_entity_poly.type
_entity_poly.pdbx_seq_one_letter_code
_entity_poly.pdbx_strand_id
1 'polypeptide(L)'
;MKTRTLAYTAAFTLLLLLIPHKSRVPSAETPEEIMANERSSESLSAYDKVIKATADSLGMDWHLIAAVVYHESRFHNEAQSARGAVGLMQILSSRYSQEYLLEPANNLRVGSRYLKRLETMYSSVAANPTEALKFALAAYNFGEGKVWRLIKQAQDAGEDASRWDVVAATQLPKGHHTVAYVEKALDTYSYYYSKY
;
A
#
# COMPACT_ATOMS: atom_id res chain seq x y z
N MET A 1 65.78 28.65 -48.17
CA MET A 1 66.12 28.64 -46.70
C MET A 1 65.42 27.48 -46.07
N LYS A 2 66.21 26.64 -45.38
CA LYS A 2 65.81 25.33 -44.83
C LYS A 2 65.16 25.51 -43.51
N THR A 3 63.98 24.93 -43.27
CA THR A 3 63.47 24.70 -41.92
C THR A 3 63.11 23.22 -41.75
N ARG A 4 63.78 22.63 -40.79
CA ARG A 4 63.69 21.21 -40.42
C ARG A 4 62.42 20.99 -39.59
N THR A 5 61.63 20.02 -40.02
CA THR A 5 60.53 19.49 -39.24
C THR A 5 61.06 18.40 -38.28
N LEU A 6 60.95 18.59 -36.98
CA LEU A 6 61.21 17.54 -35.98
C LEU A 6 59.91 16.81 -35.75
N ALA A 7 59.94 15.50 -36.03
CA ALA A 7 58.88 14.57 -35.65
C ALA A 7 59.14 14.09 -34.23
N TYR A 8 58.20 14.31 -33.31
CA TYR A 8 58.13 13.66 -32.04
C TYR A 8 57.19 12.48 -32.10
N THR A 9 57.74 11.30 -32.14
CA THR A 9 57.01 10.04 -31.89
C THR A 9 56.84 9.87 -30.38
N ALA A 10 55.67 10.16 -29.85
CA ALA A 10 55.31 9.79 -28.50
C ALA A 10 54.76 8.38 -28.52
N ALA A 11 55.55 7.42 -28.04
CA ALA A 11 55.07 6.08 -27.76
C ALA A 11 54.17 6.11 -26.52
N PHE A 12 52.87 5.93 -26.74
CA PHE A 12 51.90 5.76 -25.66
C PHE A 12 51.91 4.29 -25.26
N THR A 13 52.64 3.93 -24.23
CA THR A 13 52.63 2.61 -23.61
C THR A 13 51.30 2.48 -22.82
N LEU A 14 50.32 1.80 -23.44
CA LEU A 14 49.04 1.46 -22.81
C LEU A 14 49.29 0.32 -21.80
N LEU A 15 49.54 0.66 -20.55
CA LEU A 15 49.57 -0.29 -19.45
C LEU A 15 48.14 -0.71 -19.10
N LEU A 16 47.64 -1.78 -19.68
CA LEU A 16 46.42 -2.46 -19.30
C LEU A 16 46.64 -3.10 -17.91
N LEU A 17 46.21 -2.38 -16.87
CA LEU A 17 46.03 -2.97 -15.56
C LEU A 17 44.90 -3.99 -15.64
N LEU A 18 45.26 -5.28 -15.74
CA LEU A 18 44.39 -6.42 -15.49
C LEU A 18 43.94 -6.37 -14.04
N ILE A 19 42.80 -5.70 -13.77
CA ILE A 19 42.08 -5.86 -12.50
C ILE A 19 41.45 -7.26 -12.57
N PRO A 20 41.80 -8.21 -11.70
CA PRO A 20 41.07 -9.46 -11.65
C PRO A 20 39.64 -9.17 -11.23
N HIS A 21 38.73 -9.31 -12.16
CA HIS A 21 37.31 -9.32 -11.88
C HIS A 21 37.02 -10.57 -11.05
N LYS A 22 37.15 -10.44 -9.73
CA LYS A 22 36.71 -11.45 -8.79
C LYS A 22 35.19 -11.49 -8.94
N SER A 23 34.72 -12.35 -9.83
CA SER A 23 33.31 -12.79 -9.85
C SER A 23 33.02 -13.31 -8.44
N ARG A 24 32.35 -12.46 -7.65
CA ARG A 24 31.85 -12.84 -6.34
C ARG A 24 30.73 -13.86 -6.61
N VAL A 25 31.12 -15.14 -6.62
CA VAL A 25 30.15 -16.22 -6.52
C VAL A 25 29.36 -15.90 -5.23
N PRO A 26 28.02 -15.74 -5.27
CA PRO A 26 27.27 -15.57 -4.04
C PRO A 26 27.66 -16.71 -3.11
N SER A 27 28.17 -16.38 -1.93
CA SER A 27 28.42 -17.40 -0.91
C SER A 27 27.08 -18.10 -0.67
N ALA A 28 27.07 -19.43 -0.75
CA ALA A 28 25.88 -20.18 -0.37
C ALA A 28 25.48 -19.73 1.04
N GLU A 29 24.23 -19.31 1.18
CA GLU A 29 23.67 -18.91 2.46
C GLU A 29 23.89 -20.04 3.46
N THR A 30 24.35 -19.71 4.65
CA THR A 30 24.55 -20.71 5.70
C THR A 30 23.20 -21.23 6.16
N PRO A 31 23.11 -22.46 6.72
CA PRO A 31 21.87 -22.96 7.30
C PRO A 31 21.27 -22.01 8.34
N GLU A 32 22.09 -21.23 9.06
CA GLU A 32 21.66 -20.23 10.02
C GLU A 32 21.07 -19.00 9.33
N GLU A 33 21.63 -18.54 8.20
CA GLU A 33 21.09 -17.44 7.40
C GLU A 33 19.79 -17.88 6.71
N ILE A 34 19.70 -19.11 6.22
CA ILE A 34 18.46 -19.69 5.68
C ILE A 34 17.40 -19.77 6.78
N MET A 35 17.74 -20.28 7.98
CA MET A 35 16.82 -20.34 9.12
C MET A 35 16.46 -18.96 9.68
N ALA A 36 17.36 -17.97 9.64
CA ALA A 36 17.06 -16.58 10.01
C ALA A 36 16.14 -15.92 8.98
N ASN A 37 16.36 -16.21 7.70
CA ASN A 37 15.50 -15.72 6.61
C ASN A 37 14.11 -16.39 6.63
N GLU A 38 14.04 -17.67 6.99
CA GLU A 38 12.78 -18.38 7.23
C GLU A 38 12.05 -17.89 8.50
N ARG A 39 12.79 -17.51 9.56
CA ARG A 39 12.20 -16.89 10.76
C ARG A 39 11.73 -15.46 10.54
N SER A 40 12.28 -14.73 9.57
CA SER A 40 11.83 -13.40 9.18
C SER A 40 10.61 -13.42 8.25
N SER A 41 10.17 -14.60 7.79
CA SER A 41 8.96 -14.77 6.98
C SER A 41 7.86 -15.48 7.78
N GLU A 42 7.51 -14.98 8.96
CA GLU A 42 6.20 -15.31 9.51
C GLU A 42 5.16 -14.83 8.51
N SER A 43 4.55 -15.77 7.81
CA SER A 43 3.46 -15.47 6.87
C SER A 43 2.27 -14.95 7.67
N LEU A 44 1.73 -13.80 7.27
CA LEU A 44 0.53 -13.23 7.89
C LEU A 44 -0.71 -14.04 7.51
N SER A 45 -0.76 -14.50 6.27
CA SER A 45 -1.91 -15.23 5.71
C SER A 45 -1.51 -16.07 4.49
N ALA A 46 -2.42 -16.96 4.07
CA ALA A 46 -2.28 -17.69 2.80
C ALA A 46 -2.28 -16.77 1.56
N TYR A 47 -2.65 -15.50 1.72
CA TYR A 47 -2.80 -14.53 0.63
C TYR A 47 -1.63 -13.57 0.50
N ASP A 48 -0.60 -13.65 1.33
CA ASP A 48 0.52 -12.70 1.37
C ASP A 48 1.16 -12.50 0.01
N LYS A 49 1.40 -13.58 -0.73
CA LYS A 49 2.01 -13.50 -2.07
C LYS A 49 1.18 -12.66 -3.04
N VAL A 50 -0.13 -12.85 -3.05
CA VAL A 50 -1.03 -12.12 -3.97
C VAL A 50 -1.30 -10.69 -3.46
N ILE A 51 -1.29 -10.46 -2.14
CA ILE A 51 -1.38 -9.12 -1.54
C ILE A 51 -0.14 -8.31 -1.93
N LYS A 52 1.06 -8.85 -1.73
CA LYS A 52 2.34 -8.20 -2.09
C LYS A 52 2.39 -7.88 -3.59
N ALA A 53 2.08 -8.83 -4.45
CA ALA A 53 2.05 -8.60 -5.90
C ALA A 53 1.02 -7.53 -6.31
N THR A 54 -0.13 -7.47 -5.65
CA THR A 54 -1.14 -6.42 -5.88
C THR A 54 -0.62 -5.07 -5.43
N ALA A 55 -0.02 -4.98 -4.25
CA ALA A 55 0.57 -3.77 -3.70
C ALA A 55 1.66 -3.20 -4.62
N ASP A 56 2.59 -4.04 -5.06
CA ASP A 56 3.66 -3.66 -6.00
C ASP A 56 3.10 -3.07 -7.29
N SER A 57 2.07 -3.70 -7.85
CA SER A 57 1.43 -3.23 -9.09
C SER A 57 0.77 -1.85 -8.99
N LEU A 58 0.44 -1.42 -7.76
CA LEU A 58 -0.27 -0.17 -7.48
C LEU A 58 0.61 0.88 -6.78
N GLY A 59 1.86 0.54 -6.44
CA GLY A 59 2.71 1.39 -5.61
C GLY A 59 2.10 1.66 -4.24
N MET A 60 1.55 0.62 -3.61
CA MET A 60 0.95 0.68 -2.27
C MET A 60 1.78 -0.13 -1.27
N ASP A 61 1.67 0.20 0.01
CA ASP A 61 2.20 -0.64 1.06
C ASP A 61 1.30 -1.88 1.25
N TRP A 62 1.89 -3.07 1.14
CA TRP A 62 1.16 -4.33 1.27
C TRP A 62 0.57 -4.55 2.68
N HIS A 63 1.22 -4.00 3.73
CA HIS A 63 0.72 -4.07 5.10
C HIS A 63 -0.60 -3.31 5.26
N LEU A 64 -0.76 -2.19 4.53
CA LEU A 64 -2.02 -1.45 4.50
C LEU A 64 -3.14 -2.29 3.86
N ILE A 65 -2.85 -2.93 2.73
CA ILE A 65 -3.83 -3.81 2.07
C ILE A 65 -4.20 -4.97 2.99
N ALA A 66 -3.20 -5.61 3.62
CA ALA A 66 -3.41 -6.70 4.56
C ALA A 66 -4.25 -6.26 5.79
N ALA A 67 -4.02 -5.06 6.32
CA ALA A 67 -4.80 -4.52 7.43
C ALA A 67 -6.27 -4.32 7.03
N VAL A 68 -6.54 -3.79 5.83
CA VAL A 68 -7.92 -3.66 5.33
C VAL A 68 -8.55 -5.03 5.14
N VAL A 69 -7.87 -6.00 4.51
CA VAL A 69 -8.37 -7.38 4.35
C VAL A 69 -8.71 -8.00 5.71
N TYR A 70 -7.86 -7.80 6.70
CA TYR A 70 -8.14 -8.29 8.05
C TYR A 70 -9.42 -7.70 8.64
N HIS A 71 -9.68 -6.41 8.49
CA HIS A 71 -10.89 -5.78 9.02
C HIS A 71 -12.14 -6.10 8.22
N GLU A 72 -12.02 -6.34 6.93
CA GLU A 72 -13.15 -6.65 6.05
C GLU A 72 -13.60 -8.13 6.16
N SER A 73 -12.65 -9.06 6.16
CA SER A 73 -12.97 -10.48 6.04
C SER A 73 -12.24 -11.40 7.02
N ARG A 74 -11.27 -10.91 7.81
CA ARG A 74 -10.34 -11.76 8.58
C ARG A 74 -9.63 -12.78 7.68
N PHE A 75 -9.28 -12.38 6.47
CA PHE A 75 -8.71 -13.25 5.43
C PHE A 75 -9.62 -14.42 4.99
N HIS A 76 -10.94 -14.33 5.18
CA HIS A 76 -11.88 -15.32 4.67
C HIS A 76 -12.33 -14.94 3.26
N ASN A 77 -11.82 -15.68 2.26
CA ASN A 77 -12.12 -15.39 0.86
C ASN A 77 -13.61 -15.49 0.49
N GLU A 78 -14.33 -16.38 1.14
CA GLU A 78 -15.75 -16.61 0.87
C GLU A 78 -16.68 -15.72 1.72
N ALA A 79 -16.12 -14.74 2.44
CA ALA A 79 -16.92 -13.86 3.28
C ALA A 79 -17.94 -13.09 2.45
N GLN A 80 -19.19 -13.09 2.92
CA GLN A 80 -20.29 -12.35 2.32
C GLN A 80 -21.05 -11.59 3.40
N SER A 81 -21.30 -10.31 3.16
CA SER A 81 -22.11 -9.51 4.07
C SER A 81 -23.60 -9.58 3.71
N ALA A 82 -24.46 -9.23 4.68
CA ALA A 82 -25.89 -9.11 4.45
C ALA A 82 -26.25 -8.05 3.37
N ARG A 83 -25.34 -7.15 3.04
CA ARG A 83 -25.49 -6.14 1.98
C ARG A 83 -24.99 -6.62 0.62
N GLY A 84 -24.50 -7.87 0.51
CA GLY A 84 -23.95 -8.45 -0.70
C GLY A 84 -22.49 -8.06 -1.00
N ALA A 85 -21.74 -7.56 -0.01
CA ALA A 85 -20.30 -7.40 -0.17
C ALA A 85 -19.60 -8.77 -0.14
N VAL A 86 -18.55 -8.96 -0.95
CA VAL A 86 -17.95 -10.26 -1.25
C VAL A 86 -16.43 -10.23 -1.10
N GLY A 87 -15.89 -11.32 -0.53
CA GLY A 87 -14.48 -11.69 -0.59
C GLY A 87 -13.59 -10.95 0.39
N LEU A 88 -12.28 -11.06 0.16
CA LEU A 88 -11.23 -10.60 1.07
C LEU A 88 -11.35 -9.11 1.46
N MET A 89 -11.68 -8.26 0.52
CA MET A 89 -11.81 -6.81 0.73
C MET A 89 -13.27 -6.34 0.75
N GLN A 90 -14.24 -7.27 0.88
CA GLN A 90 -15.67 -6.98 0.97
C GLN A 90 -16.17 -6.00 -0.10
N ILE A 91 -15.99 -6.38 -1.36
CA ILE A 91 -16.38 -5.52 -2.49
C ILE A 91 -17.87 -5.57 -2.70
N LEU A 92 -18.51 -4.41 -2.61
CA LEU A 92 -19.91 -4.21 -2.96
C LEU A 92 -19.99 -3.59 -4.36
N SER A 93 -20.25 -4.38 -5.38
CA SER A 93 -20.27 -3.88 -6.75
C SER A 93 -21.26 -4.63 -7.64
N SER A 94 -22.07 -3.87 -8.37
CA SER A 94 -22.90 -4.39 -9.45
C SER A 94 -22.14 -4.56 -10.78
N ARG A 95 -20.86 -4.13 -10.84
CA ARG A 95 -20.03 -4.19 -12.07
C ARG A 95 -19.33 -5.52 -12.26
N TYR A 96 -19.24 -6.33 -11.21
CA TYR A 96 -18.51 -7.60 -11.21
C TYR A 96 -19.43 -8.70 -10.72
N SER A 97 -19.36 -9.88 -11.33
CA SER A 97 -20.07 -11.05 -10.82
C SER A 97 -19.50 -11.49 -9.47
N GLN A 98 -20.30 -12.20 -8.70
CA GLN A 98 -19.86 -12.76 -7.43
C GLN A 98 -18.71 -13.76 -7.61
N GLU A 99 -18.78 -14.61 -8.62
CA GLU A 99 -17.72 -15.57 -8.96
C GLU A 99 -16.40 -14.86 -9.27
N TYR A 100 -16.44 -13.76 -10.01
CA TYR A 100 -15.25 -12.94 -10.28
C TYR A 100 -14.65 -12.38 -9.00
N LEU A 101 -15.48 -11.92 -8.05
CA LEU A 101 -15.04 -11.34 -6.78
C LEU A 101 -14.63 -12.38 -5.73
N LEU A 102 -15.02 -13.64 -5.88
CA LEU A 102 -14.56 -14.73 -5.02
C LEU A 102 -13.16 -15.22 -5.40
N GLU A 103 -12.65 -14.84 -6.58
CA GLU A 103 -11.26 -15.08 -6.93
C GLU A 103 -10.35 -14.09 -6.18
N PRO A 104 -9.42 -14.55 -5.30
CA PRO A 104 -8.63 -13.69 -4.42
C PRO A 104 -7.89 -12.58 -5.15
N ALA A 105 -7.24 -12.88 -6.28
CA ALA A 105 -6.47 -11.91 -7.05
C ALA A 105 -7.36 -10.81 -7.63
N ASN A 106 -8.57 -11.13 -8.07
CA ASN A 106 -9.52 -10.17 -8.59
C ASN A 106 -10.06 -9.26 -7.48
N ASN A 107 -10.44 -9.86 -6.35
CA ASN A 107 -10.96 -9.14 -5.19
C ASN A 107 -9.93 -8.13 -4.67
N LEU A 108 -8.71 -8.57 -4.42
CA LEU A 108 -7.61 -7.73 -3.98
C LEU A 108 -7.31 -6.61 -4.98
N ARG A 109 -7.26 -6.91 -6.28
CA ARG A 109 -7.03 -5.90 -7.32
C ARG A 109 -8.12 -4.83 -7.35
N VAL A 110 -9.40 -5.22 -7.26
CA VAL A 110 -10.53 -4.27 -7.28
C VAL A 110 -10.54 -3.43 -6.02
N GLY A 111 -10.44 -4.05 -4.85
CA GLY A 111 -10.47 -3.37 -3.55
C GLY A 111 -9.29 -2.43 -3.35
N SER A 112 -8.08 -2.88 -3.68
CA SER A 112 -6.87 -2.05 -3.53
C SER A 112 -6.86 -0.87 -4.50
N ARG A 113 -7.32 -1.04 -5.74
CA ARG A 113 -7.50 0.10 -6.68
C ARG A 113 -8.52 1.11 -6.16
N TYR A 114 -9.59 0.63 -5.57
CA TYR A 114 -10.58 1.52 -4.97
C TYR A 114 -10.00 2.30 -3.79
N LEU A 115 -9.29 1.63 -2.88
CA LEU A 115 -8.61 2.27 -1.76
C LEU A 115 -7.58 3.32 -2.23
N LYS A 116 -6.74 2.97 -3.22
CA LYS A 116 -5.76 3.90 -3.80
C LYS A 116 -6.42 5.12 -4.43
N ARG A 117 -7.52 4.92 -5.14
CA ARG A 117 -8.32 6.03 -5.71
C ARG A 117 -8.86 6.95 -4.62
N LEU A 118 -9.37 6.39 -3.53
CA LEU A 118 -9.85 7.18 -2.39
C LEU A 118 -8.72 7.99 -1.75
N GLU A 119 -7.57 7.37 -1.49
CA GLU A 119 -6.40 8.05 -0.94
C GLU A 119 -5.97 9.24 -1.82
N THR A 120 -5.84 9.00 -3.13
CA THR A 120 -5.49 10.05 -4.11
C THR A 120 -6.53 11.16 -4.14
N MET A 121 -7.81 10.82 -4.09
CA MET A 121 -8.90 11.79 -4.11
C MET A 121 -8.91 12.68 -2.86
N TYR A 122 -8.75 12.10 -1.68
CA TYR A 122 -8.75 12.86 -0.43
C TYR A 122 -7.45 13.63 -0.17
N SER A 123 -6.35 13.31 -0.88
CA SER A 123 -5.11 14.08 -0.78
C SER A 123 -5.26 15.56 -1.18
N SER A 124 -6.30 15.89 -1.96
CA SER A 124 -6.60 17.28 -2.36
C SER A 124 -7.24 18.14 -1.27
N VAL A 125 -7.79 17.53 -0.23
CA VAL A 125 -8.50 18.23 0.85
C VAL A 125 -7.89 17.98 2.23
N ALA A 126 -7.14 16.91 2.40
CA ALA A 126 -6.53 16.53 3.65
C ALA A 126 -5.29 17.38 3.98
N ALA A 127 -5.05 17.65 5.25
CA ALA A 127 -3.92 18.44 5.73
C ALA A 127 -2.55 17.82 5.40
N ASN A 128 -2.49 16.50 5.30
CA ASN A 128 -1.27 15.73 5.05
C ASN A 128 -1.62 14.31 4.59
N PRO A 129 -0.63 13.49 4.14
CA PRO A 129 -0.87 12.12 3.69
C PRO A 129 -1.54 11.20 4.72
N THR A 130 -1.24 11.37 6.01
CA THR A 130 -1.88 10.57 7.07
C THR A 130 -3.38 10.88 7.18
N GLU A 131 -3.76 12.15 7.09
CA GLU A 131 -5.17 12.54 7.08
C GLU A 131 -5.87 12.05 5.80
N ALA A 132 -5.20 12.09 4.63
CA ALA A 132 -5.73 11.54 3.39
C ALA A 132 -6.04 10.04 3.52
N LEU A 133 -5.15 9.27 4.15
CA LEU A 133 -5.36 7.86 4.44
C LEU A 133 -6.54 7.63 5.39
N LYS A 134 -6.68 8.44 6.46
CA LYS A 134 -7.82 8.35 7.37
C LYS A 134 -9.15 8.59 6.65
N PHE A 135 -9.23 9.63 5.82
CA PHE A 135 -10.42 9.89 4.99
C PHE A 135 -10.68 8.75 4.00
N ALA A 136 -9.64 8.18 3.38
CA ALA A 136 -9.77 7.05 2.47
C ALA A 136 -10.33 5.81 3.17
N LEU A 137 -9.82 5.46 4.35
CA LEU A 137 -10.33 4.36 5.16
C LEU A 137 -11.78 4.60 5.61
N ALA A 138 -12.09 5.82 6.05
CA ALA A 138 -13.45 6.20 6.38
C ALA A 138 -14.40 6.06 5.19
N ALA A 139 -13.98 6.51 4.01
CA ALA A 139 -14.76 6.42 2.78
C ALA A 139 -14.90 4.97 2.27
N TYR A 140 -13.89 4.16 2.47
CA TYR A 140 -13.94 2.72 2.16
C TYR A 140 -15.05 2.03 2.97
N ASN A 141 -15.09 2.28 4.27
CA ASN A 141 -16.07 1.68 5.19
C ASN A 141 -17.47 2.29 5.10
N PHE A 142 -17.56 3.63 5.06
CA PHE A 142 -18.83 4.37 5.16
C PHE A 142 -19.42 4.79 3.82
N GLY A 143 -18.57 4.84 2.81
CA GLY A 143 -18.93 5.27 1.46
C GLY A 143 -18.47 6.70 1.15
N GLU A 144 -17.86 6.84 -0.02
CA GLU A 144 -17.24 8.06 -0.54
C GLU A 144 -18.15 9.30 -0.46
N GLY A 145 -19.38 9.20 -0.98
CA GLY A 145 -20.31 10.32 -1.01
C GLY A 145 -20.77 10.78 0.38
N LYS A 146 -20.77 9.87 1.36
CA LYS A 146 -21.09 10.25 2.74
C LYS A 146 -19.95 11.01 3.38
N VAL A 147 -18.71 10.57 3.21
CA VAL A 147 -17.53 11.26 3.75
C VAL A 147 -17.37 12.64 3.12
N TRP A 148 -17.57 12.79 1.82
CA TRP A 148 -17.61 14.12 1.19
C TRP A 148 -18.66 15.05 1.77
N ARG A 149 -19.84 14.52 2.10
CA ARG A 149 -20.88 15.30 2.76
C ARG A 149 -20.47 15.75 4.15
N LEU A 150 -19.80 14.89 4.94
CA LEU A 150 -19.28 15.27 6.25
C LEU A 150 -18.23 16.38 6.15
N ILE A 151 -17.30 16.27 5.18
CA ILE A 151 -16.28 17.30 4.91
C ILE A 151 -16.96 18.65 4.61
N LYS A 152 -17.95 18.63 3.71
CA LYS A 152 -18.69 19.87 3.39
C LYS A 152 -19.42 20.45 4.59
N GLN A 153 -20.07 19.63 5.39
CA GLN A 153 -20.76 20.09 6.61
C GLN A 153 -19.78 20.70 7.61
N ALA A 154 -18.59 20.13 7.79
CA ALA A 154 -17.54 20.69 8.63
C ALA A 154 -17.04 22.04 8.08
N GLN A 155 -16.83 22.17 6.77
CA GLN A 155 -16.47 23.43 6.12
C GLN A 155 -17.53 24.49 6.31
N ASP A 156 -18.79 24.15 6.09
CA ASP A 156 -19.93 25.07 6.26
C ASP A 156 -20.09 25.53 7.73
N ALA A 157 -19.66 24.71 8.69
CA ALA A 157 -19.63 25.01 10.12
C ALA A 157 -18.37 25.80 10.56
N GLY A 158 -17.41 26.05 9.67
CA GLY A 158 -16.15 26.72 10.00
C GLY A 158 -15.13 25.85 10.75
N GLU A 159 -15.31 24.52 10.70
CA GLU A 159 -14.41 23.56 11.32
C GLU A 159 -13.23 23.19 10.40
N ASP A 160 -12.14 22.68 10.98
CA ASP A 160 -11.00 22.19 10.19
C ASP A 160 -11.34 20.89 9.46
N ALA A 161 -11.96 21.01 8.29
CA ALA A 161 -12.37 19.90 7.46
C ALA A 161 -11.20 19.15 6.77
N SER A 162 -9.96 19.58 6.98
CA SER A 162 -8.77 18.91 6.46
C SER A 162 -8.27 17.76 7.35
N ARG A 163 -8.87 17.59 8.54
CA ARG A 163 -8.53 16.59 9.55
C ARG A 163 -9.70 15.67 9.82
N TRP A 164 -9.46 14.37 9.68
CA TRP A 164 -10.48 13.35 9.92
C TRP A 164 -11.04 13.38 11.35
N ASP A 165 -10.17 13.51 12.36
CA ASP A 165 -10.58 13.52 13.75
C ASP A 165 -11.55 14.69 14.06
N VAL A 166 -11.34 15.87 13.48
CA VAL A 166 -12.24 17.01 13.60
C VAL A 166 -13.57 16.72 12.90
N VAL A 167 -13.52 16.29 11.63
CA VAL A 167 -14.73 15.98 10.85
C VAL A 167 -15.55 14.87 11.54
N ALA A 168 -14.89 13.83 12.02
CA ALA A 168 -15.57 12.73 12.72
C ALA A 168 -16.20 13.19 14.04
N ALA A 169 -15.47 13.98 14.85
CA ALA A 169 -15.95 14.45 16.15
C ALA A 169 -17.15 15.41 16.04
N THR A 170 -17.17 16.25 15.00
CA THR A 170 -18.18 17.28 14.81
C THR A 170 -19.39 16.84 13.98
N GLN A 171 -19.19 15.89 13.03
CA GLN A 171 -20.20 15.51 12.05
C GLN A 171 -20.78 14.11 12.23
N LEU A 172 -20.17 13.26 13.08
CA LEU A 172 -20.68 11.92 13.34
C LEU A 172 -21.21 11.78 14.78
N PRO A 173 -22.22 10.93 15.01
CA PRO A 173 -22.63 10.58 16.36
C PRO A 173 -21.47 9.95 17.16
N LYS A 174 -21.40 10.23 18.45
CA LYS A 174 -20.39 9.62 19.34
C LYS A 174 -20.45 8.09 19.24
N GLY A 175 -19.29 7.47 19.05
CA GLY A 175 -19.19 6.01 18.93
C GLY A 175 -19.60 5.47 17.54
N HIS A 176 -19.68 6.32 16.53
CA HIS A 176 -19.97 5.85 15.17
C HIS A 176 -18.92 4.81 14.71
N HIS A 177 -19.40 3.69 14.17
CA HIS A 177 -18.56 2.53 13.81
C HIS A 177 -17.41 2.85 12.86
N THR A 178 -17.56 3.83 11.98
CA THR A 178 -16.51 4.23 11.03
C THR A 178 -15.30 4.85 11.75
N VAL A 179 -15.49 5.56 12.87
CA VAL A 179 -14.38 6.09 13.68
C VAL A 179 -13.53 4.93 14.19
N ALA A 180 -14.17 3.97 14.85
CA ALA A 180 -13.48 2.77 15.34
C ALA A 180 -12.86 1.92 14.22
N TYR A 181 -13.46 1.90 13.02
CA TYR A 181 -12.87 1.21 11.86
C TYR A 181 -11.56 1.87 11.44
N VAL A 182 -11.53 3.20 11.29
CA VAL A 182 -10.32 3.93 10.89
C VAL A 182 -9.20 3.71 11.90
N GLU A 183 -9.48 3.86 13.20
CA GLU A 183 -8.51 3.64 14.28
C GLU A 183 -7.92 2.22 14.22
N LYS A 184 -8.79 1.20 14.25
CA LYS A 184 -8.37 -0.20 14.22
C LYS A 184 -7.60 -0.59 12.95
N ALA A 185 -7.99 -0.06 11.79
CA ALA A 185 -7.29 -0.32 10.53
C ALA A 185 -5.87 0.26 10.56
N LEU A 186 -5.69 1.48 11.10
CA LEU A 186 -4.38 2.11 11.26
C LEU A 186 -3.51 1.39 12.31
N ASP A 187 -4.09 0.99 13.44
CA ASP A 187 -3.38 0.22 14.47
C ASP A 187 -2.89 -1.12 13.91
N THR A 188 -3.74 -1.83 13.16
CA THR A 188 -3.38 -3.08 12.51
C THR A 188 -2.31 -2.87 11.43
N TYR A 189 -2.42 -1.81 10.62
CA TYR A 189 -1.41 -1.44 9.64
C TYR A 189 -0.06 -1.18 10.31
N SER A 190 -0.02 -0.37 11.37
CA SER A 190 1.20 -0.08 12.14
C SER A 190 1.81 -1.34 12.75
N TYR A 191 0.97 -2.21 13.30
CA TYR A 191 1.42 -3.49 13.85
C TYR A 191 2.04 -4.40 12.79
N TYR A 192 1.38 -4.55 11.63
CA TYR A 192 1.92 -5.37 10.53
C TYR A 192 3.21 -4.81 9.98
N TYR A 193 3.28 -3.49 9.76
CA TYR A 193 4.49 -2.80 9.31
C TYR A 193 5.68 -2.99 10.25
N SER A 194 5.43 -3.09 11.56
CA SER A 194 6.49 -3.27 12.55
C SER A 194 6.94 -4.72 12.73
N LYS A 195 6.07 -5.68 12.33
CA LYS A 195 6.30 -7.10 12.62
C LYS A 195 6.76 -7.89 11.40
N TYR A 196 6.32 -7.56 10.20
CA TYR A 196 6.53 -8.29 8.95
C TYR A 196 7.26 -7.43 7.91
#